data_f3ff4d3ec56e2f1c8071fa2b5a0981e5
#
_entry.id   f3ff4d3ec56e2f1c8071fa2b5a0981e5
#
_cell.length_a   1.000
_cell.length_b   1.000
_cell.length_c   1.000
_cell.angle_alpha   90.00
_cell.angle_beta   90.00
_cell.angle_gamma   90.00
#
_symmetry.space_group_name_H-M   'P 1'
#
loop_
_entity.id
_entity.type
_entity.pdbx_description
1 polymer ?
#
loop_
_entity_poly.entity_id
_entity_poly.type
_entity_poly.pdbx_seq_one_letter_code
_entity_poly.pdbx_strand_id
1 'polypeptide(L)'
;MPTVLLVRGWRFFFYSNEGQEPPHIHVKRGSAQAKFWLNIENLGVEHAYVRHMTQQEQRQVQQIISAHFEELLDAWQEFERRK
;
A
#
# COMPACT_ATOMS: atom_id res chain seq x y z
N MET A 1 12.47 0.50 -7.59
CA MET A 1 11.40 0.89 -6.67
C MET A 1 11.59 0.15 -5.35
N PRO A 2 11.58 0.87 -4.25
CA PRO A 2 11.83 0.22 -2.97
C PRO A 2 10.64 -0.63 -2.53
N THR A 3 10.91 -1.87 -2.21
CA THR A 3 9.93 -2.73 -1.57
C THR A 3 9.93 -2.40 -0.09
N VAL A 4 8.77 -2.03 0.45
CA VAL A 4 8.62 -1.66 1.84
C VAL A 4 8.35 -2.88 2.70
N LEU A 5 7.53 -3.77 2.19
CA LEU A 5 7.05 -4.92 2.96
C LEU A 5 6.78 -6.06 2.00
N LEU A 6 7.08 -7.28 2.42
CA LEU A 6 6.78 -8.49 1.66
C LEU A 6 6.13 -9.49 2.61
N VAL A 7 4.84 -9.77 2.39
CA VAL A 7 4.06 -10.66 3.24
C VAL A 7 3.25 -11.58 2.37
N ARG A 8 3.41 -12.89 2.54
CA ARG A 8 2.65 -13.92 1.83
C ARG A 8 2.70 -13.75 0.31
N GLY A 9 3.86 -13.30 -0.19
CA GLY A 9 4.02 -13.05 -1.62
C GLY A 9 3.49 -11.70 -2.09
N TRP A 10 2.77 -10.97 -1.25
CA TRP A 10 2.32 -9.62 -1.57
C TRP A 10 3.46 -8.65 -1.33
N ARG A 11 3.81 -7.90 -2.38
CA ARG A 11 4.87 -6.90 -2.32
C ARG A 11 4.24 -5.52 -2.21
N PHE A 12 4.63 -4.77 -1.18
CA PHE A 12 4.14 -3.43 -0.92
C PHE A 12 5.25 -2.43 -1.24
N PHE A 13 4.94 -1.42 -2.03
CA PHE A 13 5.97 -0.52 -2.55
C PHE A 13 5.39 0.84 -2.95
N PHE A 14 6.30 1.78 -3.24
CA PHE A 14 5.95 3.10 -3.78
C PHE A 14 6.60 3.27 -5.15
N TYR A 15 5.92 4.00 -6.04
CA TYR A 15 6.53 4.42 -7.30
C TYR A 15 7.30 5.72 -7.06
N SER A 16 8.48 5.84 -7.66
CA SER A 16 9.38 6.96 -7.41
C SER A 16 8.95 8.26 -8.06
N ASN A 17 8.10 8.20 -9.07
CA ASN A 17 7.71 9.38 -9.85
C ASN A 17 6.27 9.83 -9.58
N GLU A 18 5.71 9.45 -8.46
CA GLU A 18 4.37 9.89 -8.12
C GLU A 18 4.39 11.36 -7.70
N GLY A 19 3.33 12.08 -8.06
CA GLY A 19 3.17 13.46 -7.68
C GLY A 19 2.80 13.62 -6.21
N GLN A 20 2.27 14.79 -5.87
CA GLN A 20 1.85 15.05 -4.50
C GLN A 20 0.48 14.44 -4.27
N GLU A 21 0.46 13.28 -3.67
CA GLU A 21 -0.76 12.56 -3.34
C GLU A 21 -0.84 12.31 -1.84
N PRO A 22 -2.05 12.09 -1.31
CA PRO A 22 -2.18 11.65 0.09
C PRO A 22 -1.43 10.34 0.33
N PRO A 23 -1.19 9.97 1.58
CA PRO A 23 -0.52 8.71 1.90
C PRO A 23 -1.19 7.52 1.25
N HIS A 24 -0.39 6.66 0.64
CA HIS A 24 -0.89 5.49 -0.07
C HIS A 24 0.18 4.42 -0.17
N ILE A 25 -0.22 3.23 -0.58
CA ILE A 25 0.70 2.11 -0.80
C ILE A 25 0.22 1.30 -2.01
N HIS A 26 1.17 0.87 -2.82
CA HIS A 26 0.90 -0.04 -3.92
C HIS A 26 1.20 -1.46 -3.48
N VAL A 27 0.43 -2.41 -4.01
CA VAL A 27 0.64 -3.83 -3.71
C VAL A 27 0.53 -4.65 -4.99
N LYS A 28 1.36 -5.67 -5.09
CA LYS A 28 1.41 -6.51 -6.28
C LYS A 28 1.78 -7.95 -5.91
N ARG A 29 1.12 -8.90 -6.58
CA ARG A 29 1.49 -10.31 -6.55
C ARG A 29 1.08 -10.92 -7.88
N GLY A 30 2.06 -11.28 -8.74
CA GLY A 30 1.78 -11.76 -10.08
C GLY A 30 1.06 -10.70 -10.90
N SER A 31 -0.10 -11.02 -11.46
CA SER A 31 -0.89 -10.06 -12.22
C SER A 31 -1.84 -9.23 -11.34
N ALA A 32 -2.02 -9.62 -10.08
CA ALA A 32 -2.87 -8.89 -9.16
C ALA A 32 -2.14 -7.64 -8.69
N GLN A 33 -2.83 -6.50 -8.72
CA GLN A 33 -2.25 -5.24 -8.26
C GLN A 33 -3.33 -4.31 -7.75
N ALA A 34 -2.93 -3.43 -6.83
CA ALA A 34 -3.87 -2.49 -6.24
C ALA A 34 -3.13 -1.30 -5.65
N LYS A 35 -3.88 -0.23 -5.40
CA LYS A 35 -3.40 0.95 -4.68
C LYS A 35 -4.39 1.23 -3.57
N PHE A 36 -3.89 1.45 -2.37
CA PHE A 36 -4.72 1.73 -1.20
C PHE A 36 -4.32 3.05 -0.58
N TRP A 37 -5.34 3.85 -0.23
CA TRP A 37 -5.13 5.08 0.53
C TRP A 37 -4.98 4.73 2.00
N LEU A 38 -4.03 5.40 2.66
CA LEU A 38 -3.81 5.25 4.10
C LEU A 38 -4.36 6.50 4.78
N ASN A 39 -5.49 6.37 5.45
CA ASN A 39 -6.12 7.51 6.11
C ASN A 39 -5.52 7.69 7.51
N ILE A 40 -4.77 8.78 7.69
CA ILE A 40 -4.07 9.04 8.95
C ILE A 40 -5.03 9.34 10.09
N GLU A 41 -6.14 10.02 9.79
CA GLU A 41 -7.05 10.48 10.84
C GLU A 41 -7.77 9.34 11.54
N ASN A 42 -8.25 8.35 10.79
CA ASN A 42 -9.00 7.24 11.36
C ASN A 42 -8.28 5.90 11.24
N LEU A 43 -7.03 5.91 10.79
CA LEU A 43 -6.22 4.70 10.55
C LEU A 43 -6.93 3.72 9.60
N GLY A 44 -7.71 4.26 8.69
CA GLY A 44 -8.48 3.47 7.74
C GLY A 44 -7.72 3.16 6.48
N VAL A 45 -8.19 2.15 5.77
CA VAL A 45 -7.61 1.70 4.50
C VAL A 45 -8.71 1.64 3.46
N GLU A 46 -8.54 2.36 2.35
CA GLU A 46 -9.50 2.38 1.25
C GLU A 46 -8.78 2.12 -0.05
N HIS A 47 -9.34 1.24 -0.90
CA HIS A 47 -8.71 1.00 -2.19
C HIS A 47 -8.95 2.18 -3.14
N ALA A 48 -7.89 2.59 -3.85
CA ALA A 48 -8.01 3.57 -4.93
C ALA A 48 -8.35 2.84 -6.23
N TYR A 49 -7.71 1.72 -6.46
CA TYR A 49 -8.07 0.82 -7.55
C TYR A 49 -7.60 -0.60 -7.22
N VAL A 50 -8.22 -1.58 -7.88
CA VAL A 50 -7.88 -2.98 -7.72
C VAL A 50 -7.97 -3.63 -9.11
N ARG A 51 -6.95 -4.44 -9.47
CA ARG A 51 -6.91 -5.14 -10.75
C ARG A 51 -6.52 -6.59 -10.54
N HIS A 52 -7.30 -7.50 -11.16
CA HIS A 52 -7.00 -8.94 -11.14
C HIS A 52 -6.83 -9.50 -9.74
N MET A 53 -7.70 -9.06 -8.84
CA MET A 53 -7.65 -9.45 -7.43
C MET A 53 -9.05 -9.84 -6.99
N THR A 54 -9.19 -11.00 -6.38
CA THR A 54 -10.50 -11.46 -5.87
C THR A 54 -10.87 -10.65 -4.63
N GLN A 55 -12.15 -10.71 -4.23
CA GLN A 55 -12.58 -10.05 -3.00
C GLN A 55 -11.88 -10.62 -1.78
N GLN A 56 -11.64 -11.92 -1.78
CA GLN A 56 -10.92 -12.57 -0.69
C GLN A 56 -9.49 -12.05 -0.60
N GLU A 57 -8.84 -11.89 -1.75
CA GLU A 57 -7.49 -11.33 -1.81
C GLU A 57 -7.47 -9.88 -1.34
N GLN A 58 -8.49 -9.10 -1.74
CA GLN A 58 -8.60 -7.71 -1.27
C GLN A 58 -8.68 -7.65 0.25
N ARG A 59 -9.51 -8.50 0.85
CA ARG A 59 -9.63 -8.55 2.31
C ARG A 59 -8.33 -8.94 2.98
N GLN A 60 -7.64 -9.92 2.40
CA GLN A 60 -6.34 -10.36 2.90
C GLN A 60 -5.34 -9.21 2.89
N VAL A 61 -5.25 -8.51 1.75
CA VAL A 61 -4.32 -7.38 1.59
C VAL A 61 -4.69 -6.26 2.56
N GLN A 62 -5.97 -5.93 2.70
CA GLN A 62 -6.41 -4.90 3.63
C GLN A 62 -6.05 -5.25 5.07
N GLN A 63 -6.17 -6.52 5.45
CA GLN A 63 -5.78 -6.96 6.79
C GLN A 63 -4.28 -6.82 7.01
N ILE A 64 -3.49 -7.14 6.00
CA ILE A 64 -2.03 -6.97 6.09
C ILE A 64 -1.69 -5.50 6.25
N ILE A 65 -2.29 -4.62 5.45
CA ILE A 65 -2.04 -3.19 5.54
C ILE A 65 -2.43 -2.66 6.91
N SER A 66 -3.59 -3.06 7.42
CA SER A 66 -4.04 -2.62 8.75
C SER A 66 -3.10 -3.07 9.85
N ALA A 67 -2.62 -4.32 9.77
CA ALA A 67 -1.70 -4.87 10.76
C ALA A 67 -0.35 -4.16 10.75
N HIS A 68 0.06 -3.60 9.61
CA HIS A 68 1.34 -2.92 9.42
C HIS A 68 1.16 -1.43 9.14
N PHE A 69 0.03 -0.86 9.55
CA PHE A 69 -0.32 0.51 9.17
C PHE A 69 0.75 1.53 9.55
N GLU A 70 1.20 1.49 10.81
CA GLU A 70 2.21 2.46 11.27
C GLU A 70 3.52 2.29 10.51
N GLU A 71 3.92 1.06 10.28
CA GLU A 71 5.14 0.75 9.55
C GLU A 71 5.07 1.29 8.11
N LEU A 72 3.94 1.09 7.45
CA LEU A 72 3.75 1.56 6.08
C LEU A 72 3.66 3.08 6.04
N LEU A 73 3.01 3.68 7.02
CA LEU A 73 2.90 5.14 7.09
C LEU A 73 4.26 5.76 7.32
N ASP A 74 5.05 5.21 8.22
CA ASP A 74 6.42 5.69 8.47
C ASP A 74 7.26 5.59 7.20
N ALA A 75 7.14 4.48 6.48
CA ALA A 75 7.86 4.29 5.23
C ALA A 75 7.44 5.31 4.18
N TRP A 76 6.14 5.62 4.10
CA TRP A 76 5.63 6.61 3.17
C TRP A 76 6.18 8.01 3.51
N GLN A 77 6.18 8.37 4.80
CA GLN A 77 6.69 9.67 5.25
C GLN A 77 8.18 9.80 4.95
N GLU A 78 8.94 8.73 5.18
CA GLU A 78 10.37 8.72 4.87
C GLU A 78 10.61 8.88 3.38
N PHE A 79 9.80 8.18 2.57
CA PHE A 79 9.89 8.27 1.11
C PHE A 79 9.60 9.70 0.63
N GLU A 80 8.56 10.33 1.17
CA GLU A 80 8.19 11.71 0.81
C GLU A 80 9.28 12.71 1.21
N ARG A 81 9.91 12.48 2.35
CA ARG A 81 10.96 13.38 2.83
C ARG A 81 12.19 13.38 1.92
N ARG A 82 12.40 12.28 1.20
CA ARG A 82 13.56 12.13 0.32
C ARG A 82 13.34 12.63 -1.10
N LYS A 83 12.16 13.11 -1.43
CA LYS A 83 11.86 13.63 -2.75
C LYS A 83 12.53 14.98 -3.01
#